data_8283034ecc98de96080195c744466dd1
#
_entry.id   8283034ecc98de96080195c744466dd1
#
_cell.length_a   1.000
_cell.length_b   1.000
_cell.length_c   1.000
_cell.angle_alpha   90.00
_cell.angle_beta   90.00
_cell.angle_gamma   90.00
#
_symmetry.space_group_name_H-M   'P 1'
#
loop_
_entity.id
_entity.type
_entity.pdbx_description
1 polymer ?
#
loop_
_entity_poly.entity_id
_entity_poly.type
_entity_poly.pdbx_seq_one_letter_code
_entity_poly.pdbx_strand_id
1 'polypeptide(L)'
;MTFNKFLMPIAILALLGFLGFNLTNNTVAPNITFTTITGKKISMADLKGKVVLINFWATDCPGCIKEMPELINIYNTYKTKGFELISVAMPYDPPAQVLNYTTQKSLPFPVMHDGFGDVTKAFGGVNLTPTAFVFDKQGKRLQRTIGELNFAELRQLLNNEIRK
;
A
#
# COMPACT_ATOMS: atom_id res chain seq x y z
N MET A 1 35.85 40.55 2.39
CA MET A 1 35.20 39.46 1.64
C MET A 1 35.26 38.15 2.46
N THR A 2 34.62 38.10 3.65
CA THR A 2 34.65 36.92 4.56
C THR A 2 33.26 36.33 4.83
N PHE A 3 32.23 36.85 4.21
CA PHE A 3 30.81 36.45 4.45
C PHE A 3 30.46 35.08 3.80
N ASN A 4 31.18 34.63 2.78
CA ASN A 4 30.83 33.41 2.03
C ASN A 4 31.31 32.09 2.68
N LYS A 5 32.22 32.13 3.66
CA LYS A 5 32.75 30.89 4.25
C LYS A 5 31.82 30.20 5.22
N PHE A 6 30.85 30.94 5.81
CA PHE A 6 29.86 30.40 6.75
C PHE A 6 28.53 30.04 6.11
N LEU A 7 28.18 30.65 4.97
CA LEU A 7 26.92 30.36 4.26
C LEU A 7 26.91 28.95 3.62
N MET A 8 28.03 28.49 3.13
CA MET A 8 28.16 27.18 2.46
C MET A 8 27.92 26.00 3.41
N PRO A 9 28.53 25.92 4.63
CA PRO A 9 28.24 24.83 5.56
C PRO A 9 26.80 24.85 6.10
N ILE A 10 26.20 26.04 6.28
CA ILE A 10 24.79 26.17 6.70
C ILE A 10 23.85 25.65 5.60
N ALA A 11 24.11 25.98 4.34
CA ALA A 11 23.32 25.46 3.20
C ALA A 11 23.42 23.94 3.06
N ILE A 12 24.62 23.37 3.28
CA ILE A 12 24.82 21.92 3.24
C ILE A 12 24.06 21.23 4.39
N LEU A 13 24.13 21.76 5.60
CA LEU A 13 23.37 21.22 6.74
C LEU A 13 21.85 21.30 6.53
N ALA A 14 21.36 22.40 5.99
CA ALA A 14 19.95 22.56 5.65
C ALA A 14 19.52 21.56 4.56
N LEU A 15 20.35 21.33 3.54
CA LEU A 15 20.10 20.36 2.49
C LEU A 15 20.09 18.92 3.03
N LEU A 16 21.07 18.57 3.86
CA LEU A 16 21.13 17.24 4.50
C LEU A 16 19.93 17.02 5.44
N GLY A 17 19.55 18.03 6.21
CA GLY A 17 18.36 17.98 7.06
C GLY A 17 17.07 17.82 6.24
N PHE A 18 16.94 18.54 5.13
CA PHE A 18 15.82 18.42 4.21
C PHE A 18 15.77 17.05 3.52
N LEU A 19 16.91 16.52 3.08
CA LEU A 19 16.99 15.16 2.52
C LEU A 19 16.60 14.11 3.57
N GLY A 20 17.15 14.20 4.77
CA GLY A 20 16.84 13.28 5.87
C GLY A 20 15.34 13.31 6.22
N PHE A 21 14.74 14.51 6.30
CA PHE A 21 13.30 14.67 6.52
C PHE A 21 12.44 14.04 5.43
N ASN A 22 12.80 14.26 4.14
CA ASN A 22 12.07 13.64 3.02
C ASN A 22 12.21 12.12 2.97
N LEU A 23 13.38 11.58 3.33
CA LEU A 23 13.58 10.12 3.36
C LEU A 23 12.77 9.44 4.48
N THR A 24 12.57 10.11 5.62
CA THR A 24 11.77 9.57 6.74
C THR A 24 10.26 9.68 6.51
N ASN A 25 9.79 10.73 5.86
CA ASN A 25 8.36 10.94 5.59
C ASN A 25 7.74 9.91 4.63
N ASN A 26 8.54 9.31 3.75
CA ASN A 26 8.06 8.27 2.83
C ASN A 26 7.83 6.89 3.49
N THR A 27 8.03 6.78 4.79
CA THR A 27 7.89 5.51 5.53
C THR A 27 6.56 5.36 6.26
N VAL A 28 5.74 6.40 6.33
CA VAL A 28 4.43 6.39 6.99
C VAL A 28 3.32 6.25 5.96
N ALA A 29 2.28 5.50 6.32
CA ALA A 29 1.09 5.34 5.50
C ALA A 29 0.42 6.70 5.24
N PRO A 30 -0.01 7.01 4.01
CA PRO A 30 -0.69 8.26 3.71
C PRO A 30 -2.03 8.34 4.45
N ASN A 31 -2.41 9.54 4.86
CA ASN A 31 -3.72 9.77 5.47
C ASN A 31 -4.79 9.81 4.36
N ILE A 32 -5.38 8.66 4.08
CA ILE A 32 -6.34 8.49 2.98
C ILE A 32 -7.52 7.62 3.43
N THR A 33 -8.66 7.80 2.76
CA THR A 33 -9.86 6.98 2.91
C THR A 33 -10.13 6.21 1.63
N PHE A 34 -10.22 4.90 1.74
CA PHE A 34 -10.61 4.00 0.65
C PHE A 34 -12.15 3.92 0.61
N THR A 35 -12.73 4.14 -0.56
CA THR A 35 -14.15 3.88 -0.78
C THR A 35 -14.28 2.59 -1.58
N THR A 36 -14.78 1.53 -0.95
CA THR A 36 -14.91 0.21 -1.61
C THR A 36 -15.97 0.24 -2.71
N ILE A 37 -15.94 -0.75 -3.60
CA ILE A 37 -16.96 -0.94 -4.64
C ILE A 37 -18.37 -1.18 -4.07
N THR A 38 -18.48 -1.51 -2.77
CA THR A 38 -19.75 -1.62 -2.04
C THR A 38 -20.16 -0.32 -1.32
N GLY A 39 -19.38 0.76 -1.49
CA GLY A 39 -19.64 2.07 -0.88
C GLY A 39 -19.15 2.21 0.57
N LYS A 40 -18.54 1.18 1.16
CA LYS A 40 -17.95 1.27 2.50
C LYS A 40 -16.71 2.14 2.48
N LYS A 41 -16.61 3.07 3.44
CA LYS A 41 -15.42 3.90 3.65
C LYS A 41 -14.54 3.30 4.73
N ILE A 42 -13.23 3.20 4.46
CA ILE A 42 -12.21 2.68 5.37
C ILE A 42 -11.04 3.66 5.32
N SER A 43 -10.73 4.34 6.40
CA SER A 43 -9.56 5.21 6.47
C SER A 43 -8.32 4.43 6.93
N MET A 44 -7.13 4.90 6.55
CA MET A 44 -5.89 4.34 7.12
C MET A 44 -5.84 4.49 8.65
N ALA A 45 -6.52 5.49 9.21
CA ALA A 45 -6.62 5.68 10.66
C ALA A 45 -7.45 4.56 11.33
N ASP A 46 -8.50 4.07 10.66
CA ASP A 46 -9.34 2.95 11.16
C ASP A 46 -8.56 1.61 11.17
N LEU A 47 -7.47 1.55 10.46
CA LEU A 47 -6.63 0.34 10.34
C LEU A 47 -5.48 0.30 11.35
N LYS A 48 -5.33 1.32 12.21
CA LYS A 48 -4.36 1.28 13.30
C LYS A 48 -4.58 0.08 14.20
N GLY A 49 -3.49 -0.52 14.65
CA GLY A 49 -3.53 -1.78 15.42
C GLY A 49 -3.54 -3.04 14.57
N LYS A 50 -3.65 -2.90 13.24
CA LYS A 50 -3.56 -4.03 12.29
C LYS A 50 -2.29 -3.92 11.45
N VAL A 51 -1.76 -5.05 11.02
CA VAL A 51 -0.81 -5.13 9.90
C VAL A 51 -1.62 -5.00 8.62
N VAL A 52 -1.26 -4.07 7.75
CA VAL A 52 -2.07 -3.73 6.55
C VAL A 52 -1.29 -4.00 5.29
N LEU A 53 -1.88 -4.73 4.36
CA LEU A 53 -1.41 -4.88 2.99
C LEU A 53 -2.29 -4.04 2.05
N ILE A 54 -1.70 -3.11 1.32
CA ILE A 54 -2.36 -2.41 0.22
C ILE A 54 -1.81 -2.99 -1.08
N ASN A 55 -2.69 -3.59 -1.89
CA ASN A 55 -2.33 -4.22 -3.15
C ASN A 55 -2.94 -3.47 -4.34
N PHE A 56 -2.10 -2.93 -5.22
CA PHE A 56 -2.49 -2.27 -6.46
C PHE A 56 -2.48 -3.29 -7.61
N TRP A 57 -3.60 -3.42 -8.31
CA TRP A 57 -3.82 -4.45 -9.32
C TRP A 57 -4.71 -3.97 -10.46
N ALA A 58 -4.82 -4.78 -11.51
CA ALA A 58 -5.78 -4.59 -12.58
C ALA A 58 -6.26 -5.94 -13.11
N THR A 59 -7.45 -5.95 -13.73
CA THR A 59 -8.06 -7.17 -14.29
C THR A 59 -7.33 -7.68 -15.53
N ASP A 60 -6.61 -6.81 -16.24
CA ASP A 60 -5.79 -7.11 -17.40
C ASP A 60 -4.31 -7.40 -17.06
N CYS A 61 -3.96 -7.47 -15.78
CA CYS A 61 -2.61 -7.73 -15.30
C CYS A 61 -2.42 -9.23 -14.99
N PRO A 62 -1.70 -10.01 -15.82
CA PRO A 62 -1.57 -11.46 -15.62
C PRO A 62 -0.93 -11.83 -14.27
N GLY A 63 0.13 -11.12 -13.85
CA GLY A 63 0.77 -11.33 -12.56
C GLY A 63 -0.18 -11.08 -11.39
N CYS A 64 -1.03 -10.04 -11.48
CA CYS A 64 -2.03 -9.73 -10.46
C CYS A 64 -3.05 -10.85 -10.32
N ILE A 65 -3.54 -11.37 -11.44
CA ILE A 65 -4.53 -12.46 -11.46
C ILE A 65 -3.95 -13.77 -10.91
N LYS A 66 -2.68 -14.03 -11.22
CA LYS A 66 -1.93 -15.20 -10.72
C LYS A 66 -1.77 -15.16 -9.19
N GLU A 67 -1.56 -13.98 -8.61
CA GLU A 67 -1.40 -13.80 -7.15
C GLU A 67 -2.72 -13.91 -6.37
N MET A 68 -3.85 -13.64 -7.00
CA MET A 68 -5.13 -13.48 -6.31
C MET A 68 -5.55 -14.67 -5.43
N PRO A 69 -5.38 -15.94 -5.84
CA PRO A 69 -5.70 -17.10 -5.00
C PRO A 69 -4.89 -17.12 -3.70
N GLU A 70 -3.61 -16.73 -3.76
CA GLU A 70 -2.74 -16.72 -2.60
C GLU A 70 -3.04 -15.54 -1.68
N LEU A 71 -3.40 -14.37 -2.22
CA LEU A 71 -3.90 -13.23 -1.44
C LEU A 71 -5.18 -13.60 -0.67
N ILE A 72 -6.10 -14.33 -1.30
CA ILE A 72 -7.31 -14.86 -0.64
C ILE A 72 -6.95 -15.78 0.52
N ASN A 73 -6.01 -16.71 0.30
CA ASN A 73 -5.54 -17.64 1.32
C ASN A 73 -4.90 -16.91 2.51
N ILE A 74 -4.01 -15.96 2.25
CA ILE A 74 -3.38 -15.11 3.28
C ILE A 74 -4.45 -14.33 4.05
N TYR A 75 -5.35 -13.66 3.36
CA TYR A 75 -6.40 -12.90 4.04
C TYR A 75 -7.23 -13.78 4.98
N ASN A 76 -7.70 -14.92 4.50
CA ASN A 76 -8.49 -15.85 5.31
C ASN A 76 -7.71 -16.41 6.51
N THR A 77 -6.40 -16.59 6.38
CA THR A 77 -5.52 -17.11 7.45
C THR A 77 -5.27 -16.04 8.54
N TYR A 78 -5.16 -14.77 8.18
CA TYR A 78 -4.66 -13.73 9.08
C TYR A 78 -5.68 -12.66 9.48
N LYS A 79 -6.82 -12.52 8.80
CA LYS A 79 -7.83 -11.46 9.08
C LYS A 79 -8.30 -11.40 10.53
N THR A 80 -8.45 -12.55 11.18
CA THR A 80 -8.88 -12.64 12.60
C THR A 80 -7.72 -12.42 13.58
N LYS A 81 -6.49 -12.33 13.08
CA LYS A 81 -5.28 -12.17 13.88
C LYS A 81 -4.72 -10.74 13.87
N GLY A 82 -5.48 -9.77 13.33
CA GLY A 82 -5.05 -8.38 13.27
C GLY A 82 -4.36 -8.02 11.93
N PHE A 83 -4.78 -8.63 10.85
CA PHE A 83 -4.37 -8.31 9.49
C PHE A 83 -5.54 -7.72 8.69
N GLU A 84 -5.24 -6.77 7.80
CA GLU A 84 -6.18 -6.26 6.81
C GLU A 84 -5.51 -6.18 5.44
N LEU A 85 -6.30 -6.42 4.38
CA LEU A 85 -5.90 -6.26 2.99
C LEU A 85 -6.88 -5.34 2.30
N ILE A 86 -6.39 -4.26 1.69
CA ILE A 86 -7.17 -3.41 0.79
C ILE A 86 -6.64 -3.61 -0.63
N SER A 87 -7.51 -4.05 -1.52
CA SER A 87 -7.19 -4.28 -2.93
C SER A 87 -7.65 -3.09 -3.76
N VAL A 88 -6.71 -2.36 -4.34
CA VAL A 88 -6.93 -1.12 -5.08
C VAL A 88 -6.77 -1.39 -6.57
N ALA A 89 -7.89 -1.42 -7.31
CA ALA A 89 -7.85 -1.50 -8.76
C ALA A 89 -7.43 -0.16 -9.36
N MET A 90 -6.56 -0.25 -10.38
CA MET A 90 -5.93 0.92 -11.01
C MET A 90 -6.96 1.82 -11.73
N PRO A 91 -6.68 3.13 -11.88
CA PRO A 91 -7.60 4.08 -12.51
C PRO A 91 -7.99 3.72 -13.94
N TYR A 92 -7.09 3.08 -14.68
CA TYR A 92 -7.31 2.69 -16.08
C TYR A 92 -8.14 1.40 -16.24
N ASP A 93 -8.31 0.61 -15.16
CA ASP A 93 -9.07 -0.64 -15.21
C ASP A 93 -10.57 -0.34 -15.26
N PRO A 94 -11.34 -0.86 -16.22
CA PRO A 94 -12.76 -0.57 -16.30
C PRO A 94 -13.52 -0.99 -15.03
N PRO A 95 -14.29 -0.09 -14.37
CA PRO A 95 -14.96 -0.38 -13.10
C PRO A 95 -15.89 -1.60 -13.17
N ALA A 96 -16.54 -1.82 -14.32
CA ALA A 96 -17.41 -2.97 -14.54
C ALA A 96 -16.63 -4.30 -14.53
N GLN A 97 -15.39 -4.30 -15.04
CA GLN A 97 -14.54 -5.50 -15.02
C GLN A 97 -14.05 -5.79 -13.60
N VAL A 98 -13.67 -4.76 -12.86
CA VAL A 98 -13.28 -4.88 -11.44
C VAL A 98 -14.42 -5.46 -10.61
N LEU A 99 -15.64 -4.93 -10.76
CA LEU A 99 -16.83 -5.42 -10.07
C LEU A 99 -17.12 -6.88 -10.44
N ASN A 100 -17.08 -7.19 -11.73
CA ASN A 100 -17.34 -8.53 -12.26
C ASN A 100 -16.35 -9.55 -11.71
N TYR A 101 -15.05 -9.25 -11.79
CA TYR A 101 -13.99 -10.11 -11.25
C TYR A 101 -14.14 -10.33 -9.75
N THR A 102 -14.36 -9.25 -8.99
CA THR A 102 -14.54 -9.30 -7.53
C THR A 102 -15.70 -10.21 -7.15
N THR A 103 -16.83 -10.09 -7.86
CA THR A 103 -18.02 -10.91 -7.60
C THR A 103 -17.82 -12.37 -7.99
N GLN A 104 -17.29 -12.63 -9.19
CA GLN A 104 -17.05 -14.00 -9.69
C GLN A 104 -16.05 -14.76 -8.82
N LYS A 105 -15.01 -14.09 -8.35
CA LYS A 105 -13.99 -14.70 -7.49
C LYS A 105 -14.35 -14.65 -6.01
N SER A 106 -15.46 -13.99 -5.64
CA SER A 106 -15.90 -13.83 -4.25
C SER A 106 -14.77 -13.33 -3.37
N LEU A 107 -14.08 -12.24 -3.78
CA LEU A 107 -12.92 -11.72 -3.05
C LEU A 107 -13.33 -11.35 -1.61
N PRO A 108 -12.67 -11.94 -0.59
CA PRO A 108 -13.10 -11.82 0.80
C PRO A 108 -12.64 -10.53 1.50
N PHE A 109 -11.84 -9.72 0.85
CA PHE A 109 -11.25 -8.48 1.35
C PHE A 109 -11.86 -7.25 0.67
N PRO A 110 -11.74 -6.05 1.26
CA PRO A 110 -12.16 -4.80 0.65
C PRO A 110 -11.49 -4.55 -0.70
N VAL A 111 -12.30 -4.30 -1.72
CA VAL A 111 -11.85 -3.90 -3.05
C VAL A 111 -12.36 -2.49 -3.34
N MET A 112 -11.50 -1.62 -3.86
CA MET A 112 -11.88 -0.32 -4.40
C MET A 112 -11.38 -0.17 -5.84
N HIS A 113 -12.03 0.72 -6.59
CA HIS A 113 -11.55 1.22 -7.87
C HIS A 113 -11.08 2.66 -7.68
N ASP A 114 -9.83 2.96 -8.04
CA ASP A 114 -9.21 4.29 -7.87
C ASP A 114 -9.45 5.18 -9.09
N GLY A 115 -10.74 5.40 -9.46
CA GLY A 115 -11.12 6.05 -10.71
C GLY A 115 -10.54 7.44 -10.94
N PHE A 116 -10.17 8.16 -9.88
CA PHE A 116 -9.53 9.48 -9.97
C PHE A 116 -8.02 9.45 -9.80
N GLY A 117 -7.43 8.31 -9.45
CA GLY A 117 -6.00 8.17 -9.21
C GLY A 117 -5.51 8.82 -7.91
N ASP A 118 -6.42 9.15 -6.99
CA ASP A 118 -6.06 9.82 -5.74
C ASP A 118 -5.27 8.88 -4.81
N VAL A 119 -5.64 7.60 -4.78
CA VAL A 119 -4.95 6.60 -3.96
C VAL A 119 -3.59 6.27 -4.55
N THR A 120 -3.50 5.99 -5.85
CA THR A 120 -2.22 5.74 -6.54
C THR A 120 -1.26 6.91 -6.36
N LYS A 121 -1.75 8.15 -6.45
CA LYS A 121 -0.97 9.37 -6.23
C LYS A 121 -0.50 9.50 -4.78
N ALA A 122 -1.37 9.25 -3.80
CA ALA A 122 -1.02 9.31 -2.38
C ALA A 122 0.04 8.28 -1.98
N PHE A 123 0.10 7.13 -2.68
CA PHE A 123 1.12 6.10 -2.50
C PHE A 123 2.40 6.34 -3.33
N GLY A 124 2.63 7.58 -3.76
CA GLY A 124 3.85 8.01 -4.47
C GLY A 124 3.81 7.77 -5.98
N GLY A 125 2.63 7.82 -6.58
CA GLY A 125 2.46 7.70 -8.04
C GLY A 125 2.63 6.26 -8.52
N VAL A 126 1.87 5.33 -7.95
CA VAL A 126 1.88 3.92 -8.40
C VAL A 126 1.38 3.85 -9.85
N ASN A 127 2.23 3.35 -10.74
CA ASN A 127 1.96 3.24 -12.17
C ASN A 127 2.26 1.84 -12.76
N LEU A 128 2.70 0.92 -11.92
CA LEU A 128 3.00 -0.47 -12.29
C LEU A 128 2.19 -1.44 -11.42
N THR A 129 1.73 -2.52 -12.03
CA THR A 129 1.00 -3.60 -11.34
C THR A 129 1.64 -4.96 -11.61
N PRO A 130 1.63 -5.87 -10.63
CA PRO A 130 1.20 -5.64 -9.26
C PRO A 130 2.19 -4.76 -8.49
N THR A 131 1.69 -3.94 -7.56
CA THR A 131 2.51 -3.22 -6.58
C THR A 131 1.86 -3.36 -5.21
N ALA A 132 2.65 -3.71 -4.20
CA ALA A 132 2.16 -3.94 -2.85
C ALA A 132 2.93 -3.13 -1.81
N PHE A 133 2.22 -2.67 -0.78
CA PHE A 133 2.78 -2.02 0.39
C PHE A 133 2.30 -2.73 1.64
N VAL A 134 3.23 -3.02 2.57
CA VAL A 134 2.91 -3.58 3.88
C VAL A 134 3.23 -2.55 4.95
N PHE A 135 2.30 -2.35 5.87
CA PHE A 135 2.43 -1.44 7.01
C PHE A 135 2.28 -2.21 8.32
N ASP A 136 3.00 -1.78 9.35
CA ASP A 136 2.84 -2.28 10.70
C ASP A 136 1.59 -1.71 11.40
N LYS A 137 1.36 -2.12 12.65
CA LYS A 137 0.23 -1.69 13.47
C LYS A 137 0.20 -0.18 13.77
N GLN A 138 1.34 0.50 13.61
CA GLN A 138 1.50 1.96 13.79
C GLN A 138 1.36 2.73 12.47
N GLY A 139 1.24 2.01 11.33
CA GLY A 139 1.18 2.60 9.99
C GLY A 139 2.56 2.93 9.41
N LYS A 140 3.65 2.39 9.98
CA LYS A 140 4.98 2.49 9.39
C LYS A 140 5.12 1.47 8.27
N ARG A 141 5.63 1.90 7.12
CA ARG A 141 5.86 1.01 6.00
C ARG A 141 7.00 0.03 6.28
N LEU A 142 6.69 -1.25 6.23
CA LEU A 142 7.62 -2.36 6.37
C LEU A 142 8.21 -2.80 5.04
N GLN A 143 7.38 -2.81 3.98
CA GLN A 143 7.77 -3.31 2.66
C GLN A 143 7.05 -2.55 1.56
N ARG A 144 7.73 -2.39 0.42
CA ARG A 144 7.15 -2.05 -0.88
C ARG A 144 7.69 -3.04 -1.90
N THR A 145 6.81 -3.68 -2.64
CA THR A 145 7.15 -4.61 -3.72
C THR A 145 6.56 -4.10 -5.03
N ILE A 146 7.35 -4.05 -6.08
CA ILE A 146 6.91 -3.81 -7.46
C ILE A 146 7.11 -5.13 -8.20
N GLY A 147 6.07 -5.64 -8.81
CA GLY A 147 6.02 -7.01 -9.34
C GLY A 147 5.40 -7.99 -8.35
N GLU A 148 5.44 -9.29 -8.71
CA GLU A 148 4.81 -10.36 -7.93
C GLU A 148 5.40 -10.47 -6.50
N LEU A 149 4.53 -10.72 -5.52
CA LEU A 149 4.90 -10.90 -4.12
C LEU A 149 5.62 -12.24 -3.90
N ASN A 150 6.66 -12.21 -3.06
CA ASN A 150 7.17 -13.43 -2.45
C ASN A 150 6.29 -13.79 -1.24
N PHE A 151 5.38 -14.72 -1.42
CA PHE A 151 4.41 -15.11 -0.39
C PHE A 151 5.03 -15.80 0.82
N ALA A 152 6.18 -16.46 0.67
CA ALA A 152 6.91 -17.04 1.81
C ALA A 152 7.45 -15.94 2.73
N GLU A 153 8.07 -14.92 2.15
CA GLU A 153 8.55 -13.74 2.88
C GLU A 153 7.40 -12.96 3.51
N LEU A 154 6.29 -12.77 2.77
CA LEU A 154 5.11 -12.10 3.30
C LEU A 154 4.54 -12.83 4.52
N ARG A 155 4.42 -14.17 4.48
CA ARG A 155 3.96 -14.97 5.64
C ARG A 155 4.90 -14.82 6.84
N GLN A 156 6.21 -14.85 6.61
CA GLN A 156 7.20 -14.65 7.67
C GLN A 156 7.06 -13.27 8.30
N LEU A 157 6.93 -12.23 7.47
CA LEU A 157 6.71 -10.85 7.93
C LEU A 157 5.42 -10.74 8.76
N LEU A 158 4.30 -11.26 8.25
CA LEU A 158 3.01 -11.23 8.95
C LEU A 158 3.08 -11.96 10.29
N ASN A 159 3.72 -13.15 10.35
CA ASN A 159 3.88 -13.91 11.59
C ASN A 159 4.70 -13.15 12.64
N ASN A 160 5.67 -12.36 12.22
CA ASN A 160 6.51 -11.57 13.11
C ASN A 160 5.77 -10.31 13.60
N GLU A 161 5.11 -9.59 12.71
CA GLU A 161 4.47 -8.30 13.06
C GLU A 161 3.15 -8.45 13.81
N ILE A 162 2.39 -9.50 13.53
CA ILE A 162 1.12 -9.78 14.22
C ILE A 162 1.35 -10.14 15.70
N ARG A 163 2.47 -10.78 16.01
CA ARG A 163 2.82 -11.19 17.39
C ARG A 163 3.35 -10.05 18.27
N LYS A 164 3.81 -8.95 17.68
CA LYS A 164 4.20 -7.74 18.42
C LYS A 164 2.95 -7.01 18.93
#